data_14071dd8ce71cd94ea858da5020f2430
#
_entry.id   14071dd8ce71cd94ea858da5020f2430
#
_cell.length_a   1.000
_cell.length_b   1.000
_cell.length_c   1.000
_cell.angle_alpha   90.00
_cell.angle_beta   90.00
_cell.angle_gamma   90.00
#
_symmetry.space_group_name_H-M   'P 1'
#
loop_
_entity.id
_entity.type
_entity.pdbx_description
1 polymer ?
#
loop_
_entity_poly.entity_id
_entity_poly.type
_entity_poly.pdbx_seq_one_letter_code
_entity_poly.pdbx_strand_id
1 'polypeptide(L)'
;MYTKRIIPCLDINNGRVVKGVNFVNLVDAGDPVEQAILYDKEGADELVFLDITASSDNRETVVEMVRQVASKLFIPFTVGGGIRTVDDFKKILREGADKVAVNSAAIMNPNLISEAADKFGSQCVVVAIDAKRRADGTGWNIFKNGGRVDMGIDAVEWAKRPVNLVQVRFFLQAWTVMEPRKALITSLPVLFLIQ
;
A
#
# COMPACT_ATOMS: atom_id res chain seq x y z
N MET A 1 2.21 4.38 27.48
CA MET A 1 3.14 4.77 26.39
C MET A 1 2.69 3.97 25.16
N TYR A 2 2.25 4.62 24.09
CA TYR A 2 1.87 3.90 22.87
C TYR A 2 3.14 3.54 22.11
N THR A 3 3.41 2.25 21.93
CA THR A 3 4.49 1.77 21.07
C THR A 3 4.12 2.01 19.61
N LYS A 4 5.05 2.58 18.85
CA LYS A 4 4.91 2.71 17.39
C LYS A 4 5.28 1.38 16.74
N ARG A 5 4.57 1.00 15.70
CA ARG A 5 4.87 -0.20 14.90
C ARG A 5 5.81 0.14 13.75
N ILE A 6 6.70 -0.78 13.45
CA ILE A 6 7.58 -0.72 12.27
C ILE A 6 6.98 -1.62 11.20
N ILE A 7 6.54 -1.02 10.11
CA ILE A 7 5.85 -1.70 9.02
C ILE A 7 6.61 -1.45 7.71
N PRO A 8 7.53 -2.33 7.32
CA PRO A 8 8.19 -2.21 6.02
C PRO A 8 7.20 -2.28 4.88
N CYS A 9 7.40 -1.42 3.88
CA CYS A 9 6.60 -1.39 2.67
C CYS A 9 7.52 -1.60 1.46
N LEU A 10 7.27 -2.65 0.69
CA LEU A 10 8.11 -3.07 -0.42
C LEU A 10 7.33 -2.93 -1.73
N ASP A 11 7.95 -2.24 -2.70
CA ASP A 11 7.43 -2.16 -4.06
C ASP A 11 7.74 -3.45 -4.82
N ILE A 12 6.72 -4.03 -5.44
CA ILE A 12 6.84 -5.24 -6.26
C ILE A 12 6.64 -4.86 -7.73
N ASN A 13 7.57 -5.26 -8.57
CA ASN A 13 7.45 -5.13 -10.02
C ASN A 13 7.78 -6.46 -10.70
N ASN A 14 6.82 -6.99 -11.46
CA ASN A 14 6.94 -8.28 -12.14
C ASN A 14 7.42 -9.42 -11.21
N GLY A 15 6.88 -9.50 -10.00
CA GLY A 15 7.21 -10.55 -9.03
C GLY A 15 8.57 -10.39 -8.34
N ARG A 16 9.23 -9.24 -8.47
CA ARG A 16 10.50 -8.93 -7.80
C ARG A 16 10.34 -7.72 -6.88
N VAL A 17 11.02 -7.74 -5.76
CA VAL A 17 11.16 -6.53 -4.93
C VAL A 17 12.05 -5.55 -5.67
N VAL A 18 11.59 -4.30 -5.76
CA VAL A 18 12.34 -3.24 -6.43
C VAL A 18 12.49 -2.02 -5.53
N LYS A 19 13.51 -1.23 -5.80
CA LYS A 19 13.70 0.08 -5.20
C LYS A 19 13.95 1.13 -6.29
N GLY A 20 13.41 2.31 -6.09
CA GLY A 20 13.60 3.44 -7.01
C GLY A 20 12.96 4.70 -6.48
N VAL A 21 13.41 5.84 -6.97
CA VAL A 21 12.81 7.14 -6.63
C VAL A 21 11.71 7.45 -7.64
N ASN A 22 10.49 7.73 -7.16
CA ASN A 22 9.32 8.05 -8.00
C ASN A 22 9.00 6.97 -9.07
N PHE A 23 9.27 5.69 -8.78
CA PHE A 23 9.08 4.56 -9.70
C PHE A 23 9.86 4.70 -11.04
N VAL A 24 11.00 5.41 -11.01
CA VAL A 24 11.89 5.57 -12.15
C VAL A 24 13.23 4.91 -11.84
N ASN A 25 13.88 4.33 -12.86
CA ASN A 25 15.15 3.62 -12.72
C ASN A 25 15.11 2.55 -11.62
N LEU A 26 14.09 1.70 -11.68
CA LEU A 26 13.89 0.62 -10.72
C LEU A 26 15.10 -0.33 -10.72
N VAL A 27 15.63 -0.60 -9.54
CA VAL A 27 16.70 -1.55 -9.31
C VAL A 27 16.12 -2.75 -8.58
N ASP A 28 16.42 -3.95 -9.04
CA ASP A 28 16.04 -5.20 -8.38
C ASP A 28 16.66 -5.24 -6.96
N ALA A 29 15.82 -5.50 -5.97
CA ALA A 29 16.20 -5.59 -4.57
C ALA A 29 16.02 -7.00 -3.99
N GLY A 30 15.66 -7.98 -4.81
CA GLY A 30 15.65 -9.38 -4.43
C GLY A 30 14.31 -10.11 -4.59
N ASP A 31 14.31 -11.33 -4.09
CA ASP A 31 13.13 -12.19 -4.08
C ASP A 31 12.14 -11.75 -2.99
N PRO A 32 10.83 -11.65 -3.29
CA PRO A 32 9.83 -11.20 -2.30
C PRO A 32 9.74 -12.12 -1.08
N VAL A 33 9.86 -13.43 -1.25
CA VAL A 33 9.76 -14.39 -0.15
C VAL A 33 10.96 -14.29 0.77
N GLU A 34 12.17 -14.17 0.20
CA GLU A 34 13.40 -13.99 0.97
C GLU A 34 13.38 -12.69 1.76
N GLN A 35 12.93 -11.59 1.12
CA GLN A 35 12.80 -10.29 1.79
C GLN A 35 11.76 -10.35 2.92
N ALA A 36 10.62 -11.00 2.70
CA ALA A 36 9.59 -11.16 3.72
C ALA A 36 10.11 -11.91 4.95
N ILE A 37 10.80 -13.03 4.75
CA ILE A 37 11.43 -13.80 5.84
C ILE A 37 12.47 -12.97 6.58
N LEU A 38 13.25 -12.16 5.87
CA LEU A 38 14.25 -11.30 6.47
C LEU A 38 13.61 -10.28 7.41
N TYR A 39 12.58 -9.53 6.96
CA TYR A 39 11.91 -8.53 7.78
C TYR A 39 11.17 -9.14 8.98
N ASP A 40 10.57 -10.31 8.83
CA ASP A 40 9.95 -11.05 9.95
C ASP A 40 11.01 -11.40 11.03
N LYS A 41 12.17 -11.94 10.61
CA LYS A 41 13.29 -12.25 11.53
C LYS A 41 13.88 -11.03 12.20
N GLU A 42 13.94 -9.89 11.51
CA GLU A 42 14.43 -8.62 12.05
C GLU A 42 13.42 -7.94 12.99
N GLY A 43 12.24 -8.54 13.18
CA GLY A 43 11.24 -8.08 14.15
C GLY A 43 10.33 -6.97 13.65
N ALA A 44 10.04 -6.93 12.36
CA ALA A 44 8.99 -6.06 11.83
C ALA A 44 7.63 -6.44 12.44
N ASP A 45 6.80 -5.43 12.72
CA ASP A 45 5.47 -5.65 13.31
C ASP A 45 4.41 -6.08 12.29
N GLU A 46 4.54 -5.65 11.06
CA GLU A 46 3.68 -5.99 9.91
C GLU A 46 4.53 -5.84 8.63
N LEU A 47 4.06 -6.40 7.51
CA LEU A 47 4.69 -6.23 6.20
C LEU A 47 3.66 -5.77 5.16
N VAL A 48 4.06 -4.87 4.26
CA VAL A 48 3.22 -4.39 3.15
C VAL A 48 3.93 -4.61 1.83
N PHE A 49 3.25 -5.23 0.87
CA PHE A 49 3.69 -5.28 -0.52
C PHE A 49 2.77 -4.44 -1.40
N LEU A 50 3.36 -3.61 -2.23
CA LEU A 50 2.65 -2.79 -3.22
C LEU A 50 3.06 -3.23 -4.62
N ASP A 51 2.17 -3.89 -5.34
CA ASP A 51 2.39 -4.21 -6.74
C ASP A 51 2.28 -2.94 -7.58
N ILE A 52 3.40 -2.51 -8.12
CA ILE A 52 3.51 -1.35 -9.01
C ILE A 52 3.57 -1.76 -10.48
N THR A 53 3.35 -3.04 -10.79
CA THR A 53 3.33 -3.55 -12.16
C THR A 53 2.23 -2.86 -12.98
N ALA A 54 2.60 -2.25 -14.10
CA ALA A 54 1.67 -1.43 -14.90
C ALA A 54 0.62 -2.26 -15.66
N SER A 55 0.82 -3.57 -15.80
CA SER A 55 0.02 -4.47 -16.65
C SER A 55 -1.00 -5.26 -15.86
N SER A 56 -2.21 -5.39 -16.41
CA SER A 56 -3.26 -6.25 -15.87
C SER A 56 -2.96 -7.74 -16.05
N ASP A 57 -2.01 -8.09 -16.91
CA ASP A 57 -1.77 -9.47 -17.37
C ASP A 57 -0.93 -10.29 -16.38
N ASN A 58 -0.28 -9.66 -15.41
CA ASN A 58 0.58 -10.31 -14.43
C ASN A 58 -0.10 -10.62 -13.08
N ARG A 59 -1.43 -10.62 -13.01
CA ARG A 59 -2.17 -10.88 -11.76
C ARG A 59 -1.95 -12.27 -11.19
N GLU A 60 -1.79 -13.28 -12.03
CA GLU A 60 -1.52 -14.66 -11.57
C GLU A 60 -0.17 -14.76 -10.86
N THR A 61 0.84 -14.02 -11.34
CA THR A 61 2.15 -13.95 -10.70
C THR A 61 2.07 -13.32 -9.31
N VAL A 62 1.26 -12.27 -9.13
CA VAL A 62 1.05 -11.62 -7.83
C VAL A 62 0.33 -12.56 -6.86
N VAL A 63 -0.69 -13.25 -7.32
CA VAL A 63 -1.48 -14.21 -6.52
C VAL A 63 -0.59 -15.34 -6.01
N GLU A 64 0.25 -15.92 -6.86
CA GLU A 64 1.19 -16.98 -6.49
C GLU A 64 2.26 -16.47 -5.50
N MET A 65 2.81 -15.29 -5.74
CA MET A 65 3.75 -14.64 -4.82
C MET A 65 3.12 -14.44 -3.43
N VAL A 66 1.88 -13.94 -3.37
CA VAL A 66 1.16 -13.74 -2.09
C VAL A 66 1.04 -15.06 -1.34
N ARG A 67 0.66 -16.15 -2.01
CA ARG A 67 0.58 -17.49 -1.41
C ARG A 67 1.91 -17.94 -0.82
N GLN A 68 3.00 -17.78 -1.58
CA GLN A 68 4.33 -18.18 -1.14
C GLN A 68 4.79 -17.37 0.07
N VAL A 69 4.63 -16.06 0.04
CA VAL A 69 4.97 -15.16 1.14
C VAL A 69 4.14 -15.47 2.38
N ALA A 70 2.82 -15.53 2.27
CA ALA A 70 1.91 -15.81 3.38
C ALA A 70 2.21 -17.17 4.06
N SER A 71 2.66 -18.17 3.30
CA SER A 71 3.05 -19.48 3.87
C SER A 71 4.30 -19.44 4.74
N LYS A 72 5.06 -18.36 4.75
CA LYS A 72 6.34 -18.20 5.46
C LYS A 72 6.34 -17.13 6.53
N LEU A 73 5.37 -16.20 6.48
CA LEU A 73 5.28 -15.09 7.43
C LEU A 73 4.48 -15.49 8.67
N PHE A 74 4.90 -14.93 9.81
CA PHE A 74 4.21 -15.00 11.10
C PHE A 74 3.68 -13.64 11.57
N ILE A 75 4.01 -12.56 10.84
CA ILE A 75 3.52 -11.20 11.08
C ILE A 75 2.39 -10.85 10.09
N PRO A 76 1.49 -9.90 10.44
CA PRO A 76 0.42 -9.50 9.53
C PRO A 76 0.94 -9.00 8.17
N PHE A 77 0.30 -9.46 7.11
CA PHE A 77 0.70 -9.18 5.73
C PHE A 77 -0.40 -8.43 4.96
N THR A 78 -0.05 -7.25 4.44
CA THR A 78 -0.93 -6.42 3.62
C THR A 78 -0.45 -6.40 2.18
N VAL A 79 -1.35 -6.58 1.24
CA VAL A 79 -1.06 -6.51 -0.20
C VAL A 79 -1.88 -5.40 -0.85
N GLY A 80 -1.22 -4.55 -1.63
CA GLY A 80 -1.84 -3.48 -2.42
C GLY A 80 -1.31 -3.42 -3.84
N GLY A 81 -1.88 -2.51 -4.63
CA GLY A 81 -1.55 -2.36 -6.03
C GLY A 81 -2.46 -3.16 -6.96
N GLY A 82 -2.93 -2.54 -8.03
CA GLY A 82 -3.78 -3.19 -9.04
C GLY A 82 -5.18 -3.63 -8.60
N ILE A 83 -5.57 -3.44 -7.35
CA ILE A 83 -6.88 -3.84 -6.80
C ILE A 83 -7.98 -2.92 -7.33
N ARG A 84 -9.03 -3.48 -7.95
CA ARG A 84 -10.10 -2.73 -8.61
C ARG A 84 -11.50 -3.18 -8.22
N THR A 85 -11.67 -4.42 -7.79
CA THR A 85 -12.97 -5.05 -7.53
C THR A 85 -12.97 -5.81 -6.22
N VAL A 86 -14.17 -6.11 -5.71
CA VAL A 86 -14.37 -6.98 -4.54
C VAL A 86 -13.83 -8.40 -4.79
N ASP A 87 -13.82 -8.86 -6.04
CA ASP A 87 -13.25 -10.16 -6.40
C ASP A 87 -11.72 -10.15 -6.34
N ASP A 88 -11.07 -9.01 -6.61
CA ASP A 88 -9.63 -8.88 -6.38
C ASP A 88 -9.30 -9.00 -4.89
N PHE A 89 -10.07 -8.36 -4.00
CA PHE A 89 -9.95 -8.54 -2.55
C PHE A 89 -10.05 -10.02 -2.17
N LYS A 90 -11.11 -10.70 -2.67
CA LYS A 90 -11.33 -12.12 -2.40
C LYS A 90 -10.14 -12.99 -2.79
N LYS A 91 -9.56 -12.76 -3.98
CA LYS A 91 -8.40 -13.52 -4.47
C LYS A 91 -7.21 -13.37 -3.53
N ILE A 92 -6.84 -12.13 -3.22
CA ILE A 92 -5.66 -11.82 -2.40
C ILE A 92 -5.82 -12.34 -0.96
N LEU A 93 -6.99 -12.15 -0.34
CA LEU A 93 -7.26 -12.66 1.02
C LEU A 93 -7.26 -14.19 1.07
N ARG A 94 -7.76 -14.87 0.04
CA ARG A 94 -7.73 -16.35 -0.05
C ARG A 94 -6.33 -16.92 -0.12
N GLU A 95 -5.40 -16.19 -0.68
CA GLU A 95 -3.99 -16.61 -0.78
C GLU A 95 -3.19 -16.32 0.48
N GLY A 96 -3.83 -15.78 1.52
CA GLY A 96 -3.27 -15.66 2.85
C GLY A 96 -2.83 -14.26 3.25
N ALA A 97 -3.11 -13.23 2.45
CA ALA A 97 -2.95 -11.86 2.95
C ALA A 97 -3.99 -11.56 4.04
N ASP A 98 -3.59 -10.86 5.10
CA ASP A 98 -4.49 -10.43 6.19
C ASP A 98 -5.29 -9.20 5.79
N LYS A 99 -4.73 -8.35 4.95
CA LYS A 99 -5.33 -7.07 4.55
C LYS A 99 -5.05 -6.79 3.08
N VAL A 100 -5.96 -6.04 2.47
CA VAL A 100 -5.81 -5.55 1.09
C VAL A 100 -5.89 -4.04 1.08
N ALA A 101 -4.89 -3.40 0.44
CA ALA A 101 -4.81 -1.96 0.30
C ALA A 101 -5.33 -1.49 -1.07
N VAL A 102 -6.19 -0.49 -1.06
CA VAL A 102 -6.78 0.11 -2.26
C VAL A 102 -6.62 1.63 -2.26
N ASN A 103 -6.21 2.20 -3.39
CA ASN A 103 -6.10 3.65 -3.60
C ASN A 103 -6.95 4.10 -4.79
N SER A 104 -6.41 4.04 -5.99
CA SER A 104 -7.04 4.62 -7.21
C SER A 104 -8.48 4.14 -7.44
N ALA A 105 -8.76 2.85 -7.21
CA ALA A 105 -10.10 2.31 -7.37
C ALA A 105 -11.07 2.86 -6.32
N ALA A 106 -10.62 3.05 -5.07
CA ALA A 106 -11.45 3.65 -4.02
C ALA A 106 -11.74 5.13 -4.30
N ILE A 107 -10.79 5.87 -4.89
CA ILE A 107 -11.02 7.26 -5.32
C ILE A 107 -12.09 7.32 -6.41
N MET A 108 -12.05 6.39 -7.38
CA MET A 108 -13.00 6.33 -8.50
C MET A 108 -14.37 5.79 -8.10
N ASN A 109 -14.41 4.83 -7.19
CA ASN A 109 -15.62 4.22 -6.65
C ASN A 109 -15.50 4.01 -5.14
N PRO A 110 -15.89 4.98 -4.31
CA PRO A 110 -15.80 4.84 -2.84
C PRO A 110 -16.64 3.69 -2.27
N ASN A 111 -17.70 3.25 -2.96
CA ASN A 111 -18.54 2.14 -2.51
C ASN A 111 -17.77 0.81 -2.44
N LEU A 112 -16.67 0.68 -3.21
CA LEU A 112 -15.79 -0.49 -3.15
C LEU A 112 -15.30 -0.76 -1.72
N ILE A 113 -15.08 0.30 -0.93
CA ILE A 113 -14.62 0.21 0.47
C ILE A 113 -15.69 -0.45 1.34
N SER A 114 -16.94 0.02 1.26
CA SER A 114 -18.05 -0.55 2.03
C SER A 114 -18.38 -1.97 1.57
N GLU A 115 -18.45 -2.21 0.26
CA GLU A 115 -18.70 -3.55 -0.28
C GLU A 115 -17.65 -4.58 0.15
N ALA A 116 -16.36 -4.19 0.16
CA ALA A 116 -15.28 -5.05 0.63
C ALA A 116 -15.36 -5.26 2.15
N ALA A 117 -15.66 -4.20 2.91
CA ALA A 117 -15.79 -4.29 4.38
C ALA A 117 -16.98 -5.14 4.81
N ASP A 118 -18.12 -5.04 4.13
CA ASP A 118 -19.31 -5.85 4.39
C ASP A 118 -19.04 -7.34 4.11
N LYS A 119 -18.25 -7.63 3.09
CA LYS A 119 -17.98 -9.01 2.67
C LYS A 119 -16.86 -9.70 3.45
N PHE A 120 -15.81 -8.97 3.82
CA PHE A 120 -14.59 -9.54 4.41
C PHE A 120 -14.27 -9.01 5.81
N GLY A 121 -14.99 -8.01 6.28
CA GLY A 121 -14.73 -7.30 7.51
C GLY A 121 -13.84 -6.06 7.29
N SER A 122 -14.14 -4.99 8.02
CA SER A 122 -13.42 -3.71 7.90
C SER A 122 -11.92 -3.82 8.26
N GLN A 123 -11.57 -4.79 9.11
CA GLN A 123 -10.19 -5.07 9.49
C GLN A 123 -9.30 -5.55 8.32
N CYS A 124 -9.91 -6.09 7.24
CA CYS A 124 -9.20 -6.54 6.04
C CYS A 124 -9.03 -5.42 5.01
N VAL A 125 -9.66 -4.26 5.21
CA VAL A 125 -9.64 -3.15 4.24
C VAL A 125 -8.70 -2.06 4.70
N VAL A 126 -7.75 -1.69 3.83
CA VAL A 126 -6.83 -0.57 4.02
C VAL A 126 -7.04 0.43 2.89
N VAL A 127 -7.30 1.69 3.23
CA VAL A 127 -7.36 2.77 2.24
C VAL A 127 -5.99 3.43 2.15
N ALA A 128 -5.32 3.24 1.02
CA ALA A 128 -4.05 3.90 0.74
C ALA A 128 -4.32 5.31 0.19
N ILE A 129 -3.56 6.28 0.67
CA ILE A 129 -3.66 7.68 0.26
C ILE A 129 -2.29 8.19 -0.15
N ASP A 130 -2.10 8.43 -1.43
CA ASP A 130 -0.93 9.15 -1.94
C ASP A 130 -1.22 10.65 -1.84
N ALA A 131 -0.53 11.37 -0.97
CA ALA A 131 -0.73 12.79 -0.76
C ALA A 131 0.50 13.61 -1.13
N LYS A 132 0.31 14.70 -1.88
CA LYS A 132 1.37 15.68 -2.16
C LYS A 132 0.97 17.06 -1.68
N ARG A 133 1.95 17.79 -1.14
CA ARG A 133 1.74 19.16 -0.67
C ARG A 133 1.40 20.07 -1.84
N ARG A 134 0.40 20.92 -1.69
CA ARG A 134 0.05 21.95 -2.68
C ARG A 134 1.19 22.95 -2.84
N ALA A 135 1.34 23.51 -4.04
CA ALA A 135 2.39 24.47 -4.36
C ALA A 135 2.30 25.74 -3.51
N ASP A 136 1.10 26.14 -3.10
CA ASP A 136 0.83 27.30 -2.24
C ASP A 136 1.07 27.02 -0.74
N GLY A 137 1.42 25.76 -0.38
CA GLY A 137 1.67 25.35 0.99
C GLY A 137 0.42 25.20 1.88
N THR A 138 -0.79 25.40 1.35
CA THR A 138 -2.05 25.45 2.12
C THR A 138 -2.63 24.10 2.51
N GLY A 139 -2.03 22.97 2.11
CA GLY A 139 -2.54 21.63 2.40
C GLY A 139 -2.00 20.57 1.46
N TRP A 140 -2.74 19.46 1.34
CA TRP A 140 -2.32 18.28 0.60
C TRP A 140 -3.43 17.84 -0.33
N ASN A 141 -3.09 17.54 -1.60
CA ASN A 141 -3.99 16.89 -2.52
C ASN A 141 -3.72 15.40 -2.57
N ILE A 142 -4.78 14.60 -2.80
CA ILE A 142 -4.63 13.17 -3.09
C ILE A 142 -4.32 12.94 -4.55
N PHE A 143 -3.57 11.87 -4.78
CA PHE A 143 -3.12 11.45 -6.10
C PHE A 143 -3.55 10.00 -6.37
N LYS A 144 -3.75 9.67 -7.64
CA LYS A 144 -3.94 8.29 -8.12
C LYS A 144 -2.78 7.85 -9.01
N ASN A 145 -2.79 6.56 -9.36
CA ASN A 145 -1.81 5.94 -10.25
C ASN A 145 -0.35 6.11 -9.75
N GLY A 146 -0.10 5.80 -8.48
CA GLY A 146 1.24 5.92 -7.90
C GLY A 146 1.73 7.36 -7.86
N GLY A 147 0.89 8.29 -7.45
CA GLY A 147 1.25 9.71 -7.30
C GLY A 147 1.40 10.50 -8.59
N ARG A 148 0.92 9.97 -9.72
CA ARG A 148 1.10 10.62 -11.05
C ARG A 148 -0.02 11.58 -11.43
N VAL A 149 -1.24 11.37 -10.93
CA VAL A 149 -2.42 12.16 -11.31
C VAL A 149 -3.00 12.83 -10.10
N ASP A 150 -2.94 14.18 -10.06
CA ASP A 150 -3.60 15.00 -9.04
C ASP A 150 -5.12 14.92 -9.23
N MET A 151 -5.83 14.63 -8.13
CA MET A 151 -7.29 14.56 -8.13
C MET A 151 -7.95 15.89 -7.75
N GLY A 152 -7.18 16.89 -7.34
CA GLY A 152 -7.69 18.18 -6.87
C GLY A 152 -8.52 18.07 -5.58
N ILE A 153 -8.47 16.94 -4.89
CA ILE A 153 -9.24 16.67 -3.67
C ILE A 153 -8.30 16.80 -2.48
N ASP A 154 -8.75 17.51 -1.45
CA ASP A 154 -8.02 17.64 -0.18
C ASP A 154 -7.90 16.28 0.51
N ALA A 155 -6.68 15.96 0.99
CA ALA A 155 -6.38 14.65 1.59
C ALA A 155 -7.16 14.42 2.89
N VAL A 156 -7.40 15.45 3.69
CA VAL A 156 -8.16 15.34 4.94
C VAL A 156 -9.65 15.12 4.63
N GLU A 157 -10.18 15.88 3.67
CA GLU A 157 -11.58 15.69 3.23
C GLU A 157 -11.80 14.32 2.59
N TRP A 158 -10.81 13.81 1.84
CA TRP A 158 -10.87 12.46 1.31
C TRP A 158 -10.85 11.42 2.44
N ALA A 159 -9.96 11.55 3.42
CA ALA A 159 -9.85 10.59 4.53
C ALA A 159 -11.13 10.49 5.37
N LYS A 160 -11.93 11.55 5.47
CA LYS A 160 -13.22 11.53 6.16
C LYS A 160 -14.27 10.65 5.46
N ARG A 161 -14.22 10.51 4.14
CA ARG A 161 -15.23 9.75 3.37
C ARG A 161 -15.26 8.26 3.72
N PRO A 162 -14.14 7.51 3.67
CA PRO A 162 -14.11 6.11 4.10
C PRO A 162 -14.52 5.92 5.57
N VAL A 163 -14.13 6.82 6.46
CA VAL A 163 -14.52 6.75 7.89
C VAL A 163 -16.02 6.88 8.08
N ASN A 164 -16.69 7.69 7.27
CA ASN A 164 -18.15 7.82 7.31
C ASN A 164 -18.88 6.59 6.74
N LEU A 165 -18.20 5.79 5.92
CA LEU A 165 -18.76 4.56 5.35
C LEU A 165 -18.56 3.36 6.27
N VAL A 166 -17.32 3.16 6.74
CA VAL A 166 -16.93 2.06 7.64
C VAL A 166 -15.63 2.42 8.38
N GLN A 167 -15.40 1.79 9.53
CA GLN A 167 -14.10 1.92 10.21
C GLN A 167 -13.04 1.15 9.44
N VAL A 168 -12.21 1.86 8.69
CA VAL A 168 -11.09 1.29 7.93
C VAL A 168 -9.76 1.79 8.45
N ARG A 169 -8.69 1.08 8.09
CA ARG A 169 -7.31 1.52 8.33
C ARG A 169 -6.82 2.36 7.16
N PHE A 170 -5.97 3.33 7.45
CA PHE A 170 -5.36 4.18 6.45
C PHE A 170 -3.88 3.88 6.31
N PHE A 171 -3.42 3.90 5.06
CA PHE A 171 -2.05 3.90 4.66
C PHE A 171 -1.76 5.25 4.02
N LEU A 172 -1.05 6.15 4.72
CA LEU A 172 -0.73 7.47 4.20
C LEU A 172 0.70 7.49 3.65
N GLN A 173 0.84 7.69 2.35
CA GLN A 173 2.11 7.98 1.70
C GLN A 173 2.19 9.46 1.37
N ALA A 174 2.95 10.21 2.17
CA ALA A 174 3.15 11.64 1.96
C ALA A 174 4.38 11.87 1.06
N TRP A 175 4.17 12.44 -0.11
CA TRP A 175 5.23 12.86 -1.02
C TRP A 175 5.64 14.30 -0.68
N THR A 176 6.69 14.45 0.11
CA THR A 176 7.42 15.71 0.22
C THR A 176 8.50 15.72 -0.86
N VAL A 177 8.81 16.90 -1.41
CA VAL A 177 10.01 17.09 -2.23
C VAL A 177 11.20 16.83 -1.31
N MET A 178 11.70 15.60 -1.28
CA MET A 178 12.93 15.29 -0.59
C MET A 178 14.09 15.86 -1.43
N GLU A 179 14.83 16.78 -0.84
CA GLU A 179 16.09 17.21 -1.43
C GLU A 179 17.01 15.99 -1.59
N PRO A 180 17.62 15.80 -2.78
CA PRO A 180 18.39 14.58 -3.10
C PRO A 180 19.57 14.29 -2.17
N ARG A 181 19.97 15.24 -1.31
CA ARG A 181 21.14 15.13 -0.45
C ARG A 181 20.92 14.51 0.93
N LYS A 182 19.69 14.22 1.33
CA LYS A 182 19.37 13.57 2.63
C LYS A 182 18.88 12.13 2.50
N ALA A 183 18.94 11.55 1.31
CA ALA A 183 18.42 10.21 1.02
C ALA A 183 19.39 9.07 1.39
N LEU A 184 20.31 9.26 2.32
CA LEU A 184 21.34 8.23 2.59
C LEU A 184 20.90 7.15 3.60
N ILE A 185 19.74 7.24 4.25
CA ILE A 185 19.30 6.23 5.22
C ILE A 185 17.80 5.89 5.16
N THR A 186 16.98 6.55 4.33
CA THR A 186 15.54 6.31 4.30
C THR A 186 15.02 6.08 2.88
N SER A 187 15.45 5.03 2.24
CA SER A 187 14.85 4.55 0.98
C SER A 187 13.63 3.65 1.22
N LEU A 188 13.14 3.56 2.45
CA LEU A 188 11.88 2.91 2.78
C LEU A 188 10.87 4.00 3.19
N PRO A 189 9.70 4.08 2.56
CA PRO A 189 8.65 4.95 3.04
C PRO A 189 8.27 4.53 4.45
N VAL A 190 8.51 5.42 5.43
CA VAL A 190 8.06 5.20 6.80
C VAL A 190 6.55 5.41 6.81
N LEU A 191 5.86 4.35 7.11
CA LEU A 191 4.42 4.29 7.13
C LEU A 191 3.89 4.79 8.46
N PHE A 192 2.94 5.72 8.43
CA PHE A 192 2.10 6.02 9.56
C PHE A 192 0.75 5.34 9.37
N LEU A 193 0.51 4.26 10.11
CA LEU A 193 -0.84 3.72 10.27
C LEU A 193 -1.56 4.61 11.29
N ILE A 194 -2.55 5.37 10.86
CA ILE A 194 -3.46 6.09 11.74
C ILE A 194 -4.62 5.14 12.04
N GLN A 195 -4.76 4.79 13.33
CA GLN A 195 -5.92 4.08 13.86
C GLN A 195 -7.04 5.06 14.13
#